data_e8700e65eb4dfc3169c724fe64c7e792
#
_entry.id   e8700e65eb4dfc3169c724fe64c7e792
#
_cell.length_a   1.000
_cell.length_b   1.000
_cell.length_c   1.000
_cell.angle_alpha   90.00
_cell.angle_beta   90.00
_cell.angle_gamma   90.00
#
_symmetry.space_group_name_H-M   'P 1'
#
loop_
_entity.id
_entity.type
_entity.pdbx_description
1 polymer ?
#
loop_
_entity_poly.entity_id
_entity_poly.type
_entity_poly.pdbx_seq_one_letter_code
_entity_poly.pdbx_strand_id
1 'polypeptide(L)'
;NLIGKIFYLIKTNYKLYKLAKLFNPSLFISFASPYAAQVSYALKIPHIAFTDTEHAKLGIISFLPFSKVVITPKVYNGTLGEKHIRFNGFMEQCYLPNDDLTTDILNFNYSLSKKIVLIRLVSWNASHDIGQSGISIQNLTGLVNSFKKDAHILISCEGDFPKDFKKYQLNINPEEIHKLLKI
;
A
#
# COMPACT_ATOMS: atom_id res chain seq x y z
N ASN A 1 17.97 -5.29 -13.96
CA ASN A 1 18.17 -5.81 -15.31
C ASN A 1 16.80 -6.10 -15.95
N LEU A 2 16.48 -5.43 -17.06
CA LEU A 2 15.19 -5.53 -17.77
C LEU A 2 14.93 -6.99 -18.23
N ILE A 3 15.95 -7.65 -18.75
CA ILE A 3 15.86 -9.04 -19.22
C ILE A 3 15.42 -9.99 -18.09
N GLY A 4 15.98 -9.81 -16.90
CA GLY A 4 15.56 -10.59 -15.72
C GLY A 4 14.10 -10.36 -15.33
N LYS A 5 13.59 -9.12 -15.44
CA LYS A 5 12.17 -8.80 -15.17
C LYS A 5 11.25 -9.48 -16.20
N ILE A 6 11.62 -9.47 -17.48
CA ILE A 6 10.84 -10.14 -18.54
C ILE A 6 10.81 -11.65 -18.33
N PHE A 7 11.96 -12.25 -18.04
CA PHE A 7 12.03 -13.69 -17.75
C PHE A 7 11.19 -14.08 -16.52
N TYR A 8 11.27 -13.26 -15.48
CA TYR A 8 10.44 -13.44 -14.28
C TYR A 8 8.94 -13.33 -14.60
N LEU A 9 8.55 -12.35 -15.42
CA LEU A 9 7.17 -12.18 -15.88
C LEU A 9 6.65 -13.46 -16.58
N ILE A 10 7.40 -13.97 -17.56
CA ILE A 10 7.02 -15.16 -18.32
C ILE A 10 6.90 -16.38 -17.40
N LYS A 11 7.90 -16.59 -16.53
CA LYS A 11 7.92 -17.72 -15.59
C LYS A 11 6.74 -17.67 -14.62
N THR A 12 6.42 -16.48 -14.11
CA THR A 12 5.31 -16.27 -13.16
C THR A 12 3.97 -16.48 -13.85
N ASN A 13 3.78 -15.91 -15.04
CA ASN A 13 2.57 -16.12 -15.84
C ASN A 13 2.35 -17.62 -16.14
N TYR A 14 3.39 -18.34 -16.51
CA TYR A 14 3.28 -19.79 -16.77
C TYR A 14 2.85 -20.59 -15.53
N LYS A 15 3.45 -20.29 -14.38
CA LYS A 15 3.06 -20.94 -13.12
C LYS A 15 1.62 -20.61 -12.74
N LEU A 16 1.23 -19.35 -12.81
CA LEU A 16 -0.11 -18.91 -12.48
C LEU A 16 -1.15 -19.50 -13.47
N TYR A 17 -0.82 -19.57 -14.76
CA TYR A 17 -1.67 -20.20 -15.77
C TYR A 17 -1.95 -21.68 -15.44
N LYS A 18 -0.92 -22.46 -15.07
CA LYS A 18 -1.10 -23.85 -14.65
C LYS A 18 -2.00 -23.98 -13.41
N LEU A 19 -1.74 -23.18 -12.39
CA LEU A 19 -2.55 -23.16 -11.16
C LEU A 19 -3.99 -22.78 -11.46
N ALA A 20 -4.22 -21.75 -12.25
CA ALA A 20 -5.55 -21.31 -12.63
C ALA A 20 -6.32 -22.35 -13.43
N LYS A 21 -5.65 -23.09 -14.32
CA LYS A 21 -6.28 -24.22 -15.03
C LYS A 21 -6.76 -25.34 -14.08
N LEU A 22 -5.98 -25.63 -13.05
CA LEU A 22 -6.37 -26.64 -12.04
C LEU A 22 -7.50 -26.13 -11.15
N PHE A 23 -7.40 -24.87 -10.70
CA PHE A 23 -8.37 -24.25 -9.80
C PHE A 23 -9.70 -23.91 -10.50
N ASN A 24 -9.65 -23.66 -11.81
CA ASN A 24 -10.78 -23.28 -12.67
C ASN A 24 -11.60 -22.08 -12.12
N PRO A 25 -10.97 -20.91 -11.88
CA PRO A 25 -11.66 -19.76 -11.33
C PRO A 25 -12.66 -19.16 -12.34
N SER A 26 -13.75 -18.61 -11.85
CA SER A 26 -14.71 -17.85 -12.68
C SER A 26 -14.36 -16.36 -12.80
N LEU A 27 -13.48 -15.85 -11.93
CA LEU A 27 -13.08 -14.46 -11.85
C LEU A 27 -11.67 -14.34 -11.29
N PHE A 28 -10.88 -13.39 -11.84
CA PHE A 28 -9.64 -12.93 -11.25
C PHE A 28 -9.84 -11.55 -10.62
N ILE A 29 -9.33 -11.37 -9.41
CA ILE A 29 -9.30 -10.08 -8.71
C ILE A 29 -7.86 -9.83 -8.27
N SER A 30 -7.32 -8.63 -8.52
CA SER A 30 -5.98 -8.29 -8.06
C SER A 30 -5.78 -6.80 -7.82
N PHE A 31 -4.79 -6.47 -7.01
CA PHE A 31 -4.29 -5.10 -6.88
C PHE A 31 -3.16 -4.88 -7.89
N ALA A 32 -3.48 -4.23 -9.02
CA ALA A 32 -2.57 -3.84 -10.11
C ALA A 32 -1.59 -4.94 -10.59
N SER A 33 -2.00 -6.23 -10.53
CA SER A 33 -1.12 -7.33 -10.89
C SER A 33 -1.12 -7.59 -12.40
N PRO A 34 0.02 -7.41 -13.11
CA PRO A 34 0.13 -7.76 -14.52
C PRO A 34 -0.05 -9.25 -14.77
N TYR A 35 0.41 -10.08 -13.83
CA TYR A 35 0.32 -11.54 -13.93
C TYR A 35 -1.12 -12.02 -13.93
N ALA A 36 -1.93 -11.55 -12.97
CA ALA A 36 -3.34 -11.91 -12.87
C ALA A 36 -4.11 -11.45 -14.12
N ALA A 37 -3.87 -10.21 -14.57
CA ALA A 37 -4.52 -9.65 -15.75
C ALA A 37 -4.19 -10.41 -17.04
N GLN A 38 -2.91 -10.70 -17.28
CA GLN A 38 -2.46 -11.38 -18.51
C GLN A 38 -2.90 -12.84 -18.54
N VAL A 39 -2.84 -13.54 -17.40
CA VAL A 39 -3.27 -14.95 -17.32
C VAL A 39 -4.79 -15.08 -17.44
N SER A 40 -5.55 -14.19 -16.81
CA SER A 40 -7.01 -14.16 -16.95
C SER A 40 -7.43 -13.95 -18.40
N TYR A 41 -6.76 -13.03 -19.10
CA TYR A 41 -6.99 -12.77 -20.52
C TYR A 41 -6.70 -14.02 -21.38
N ALA A 42 -5.56 -14.69 -21.15
CA ALA A 42 -5.19 -15.91 -21.86
C ALA A 42 -6.18 -17.07 -21.62
N LEU A 43 -6.80 -17.13 -20.44
CA LEU A 43 -7.82 -18.11 -20.09
C LEU A 43 -9.24 -17.69 -20.45
N LYS A 44 -9.43 -16.46 -20.99
CA LYS A 44 -10.75 -15.86 -21.29
C LYS A 44 -11.65 -15.73 -20.05
N ILE A 45 -11.04 -15.54 -18.87
CA ILE A 45 -11.74 -15.35 -17.60
C ILE A 45 -11.72 -13.84 -17.29
N PRO A 46 -12.81 -13.23 -16.80
CA PRO A 46 -12.83 -11.81 -16.47
C PRO A 46 -11.85 -11.48 -15.36
N HIS A 47 -11.25 -10.29 -15.43
CA HIS A 47 -10.34 -9.76 -14.43
C HIS A 47 -10.79 -8.38 -13.95
N ILE A 48 -10.81 -8.18 -12.64
CA ILE A 48 -11.02 -6.89 -11.98
C ILE A 48 -9.69 -6.47 -11.34
N ALA A 49 -9.20 -5.32 -11.75
CA ALA A 49 -8.00 -4.72 -11.15
C ALA A 49 -8.41 -3.59 -10.20
N PHE A 50 -7.78 -3.54 -9.03
CA PHE A 50 -7.79 -2.38 -8.15
C PHE A 50 -6.45 -1.66 -8.27
N THR A 51 -6.43 -0.33 -8.22
CA THR A 51 -5.21 0.48 -8.17
C THR A 51 -5.49 1.85 -7.57
N ASP A 52 -4.50 2.44 -6.93
CA ASP A 52 -4.51 3.78 -6.34
C ASP A 52 -3.30 4.63 -6.76
N THR A 53 -2.43 4.06 -7.59
CA THR A 53 -1.12 4.65 -7.93
C THR A 53 -1.11 5.18 -9.36
N GLU A 54 -1.49 6.46 -9.56
CA GLU A 54 -1.63 7.08 -10.88
C GLU A 54 -0.31 7.28 -11.62
N HIS A 55 0.79 7.47 -10.89
CA HIS A 55 2.11 7.74 -11.49
C HIS A 55 2.82 6.47 -12.00
N ALA A 56 2.36 5.28 -11.65
CA ALA A 56 2.92 4.00 -12.07
C ALA A 56 2.54 3.64 -13.53
N LYS A 57 2.84 4.50 -14.50
CA LYS A 57 2.41 4.37 -15.90
C LYS A 57 2.73 3.01 -16.52
N LEU A 58 3.95 2.50 -16.33
CA LEU A 58 4.37 1.18 -16.84
C LEU A 58 3.58 0.04 -16.17
N GLY A 59 3.30 0.16 -14.88
CA GLY A 59 2.44 -0.76 -14.16
C GLY A 59 1.03 -0.77 -14.76
N ILE A 60 0.43 0.41 -14.94
CA ILE A 60 -0.92 0.56 -15.50
C ILE A 60 -1.01 -0.07 -16.90
N ILE A 61 -0.08 0.22 -17.79
CA ILE A 61 -0.04 -0.35 -19.16
C ILE A 61 0.07 -1.88 -19.13
N SER A 62 0.71 -2.45 -18.11
CA SER A 62 0.94 -3.88 -18.02
C SER A 62 -0.30 -4.72 -17.65
N PHE A 63 -1.33 -4.12 -17.03
CA PHE A 63 -2.57 -4.81 -16.64
C PHE A 63 -3.84 -4.24 -17.29
N LEU A 64 -3.89 -2.93 -17.57
CA LEU A 64 -5.09 -2.24 -18.06
C LEU A 64 -5.69 -2.87 -19.34
N PRO A 65 -4.90 -3.21 -20.39
CA PRO A 65 -5.47 -3.80 -21.61
C PRO A 65 -6.15 -5.15 -21.36
N PHE A 66 -5.66 -5.92 -20.39
CA PHE A 66 -6.09 -7.27 -20.07
C PHE A 66 -7.19 -7.35 -19.02
N SER A 67 -7.50 -6.23 -18.35
CA SER A 67 -8.55 -6.15 -17.33
C SER A 67 -9.91 -5.82 -17.98
N LYS A 68 -10.98 -6.43 -17.44
CA LYS A 68 -12.36 -6.12 -17.84
C LYS A 68 -12.85 -4.84 -17.16
N VAL A 69 -12.47 -4.65 -15.90
CA VAL A 69 -12.80 -3.47 -15.08
C VAL A 69 -11.58 -3.06 -14.29
N VAL A 70 -11.38 -1.75 -14.12
CA VAL A 70 -10.38 -1.20 -13.22
C VAL A 70 -11.07 -0.29 -12.20
N ILE A 71 -10.86 -0.56 -10.93
CA ILE A 71 -11.49 0.15 -9.82
C ILE A 71 -10.43 0.98 -9.09
N THR A 72 -10.74 2.27 -8.88
CA THR A 72 -9.86 3.18 -8.14
C THR A 72 -10.64 3.95 -7.07
N PRO A 73 -9.96 4.51 -6.07
CA PRO A 73 -10.55 5.52 -5.21
C PRO A 73 -11.05 6.72 -6.03
N LYS A 74 -12.07 7.42 -5.54
CA LYS A 74 -12.61 8.63 -6.19
C LYS A 74 -11.56 9.74 -6.36
N VAL A 75 -10.61 9.82 -5.44
CA VAL A 75 -9.50 10.79 -5.45
C VAL A 75 -8.42 10.50 -6.48
N TYR A 76 -8.45 9.33 -7.13
CA TYR A 76 -7.50 8.98 -8.20
C TYR A 76 -7.53 10.04 -9.31
N ASN A 77 -6.39 10.62 -9.63
CA ASN A 77 -6.25 11.65 -10.65
C ASN A 77 -6.15 11.04 -12.05
N GLY A 78 -6.93 11.57 -12.99
CA GLY A 78 -6.97 11.07 -14.37
C GLY A 78 -8.01 9.96 -14.60
N THR A 79 -8.07 9.45 -15.82
CA THR A 79 -9.01 8.39 -16.23
C THR A 79 -8.27 7.23 -16.88
N LEU A 80 -8.81 6.02 -16.70
CA LEU A 80 -8.32 4.78 -17.31
C LEU A 80 -9.25 4.27 -18.44
N GLY A 81 -10.06 5.17 -19.01
CA GLY A 81 -10.99 4.88 -20.09
C GLY A 81 -12.33 4.32 -19.62
N GLU A 82 -13.07 3.67 -20.52
CA GLU A 82 -14.43 3.17 -20.27
C GLU A 82 -14.51 2.05 -19.20
N LYS A 83 -13.40 1.37 -18.97
CA LYS A 83 -13.30 0.30 -17.95
C LYS A 83 -13.14 0.83 -16.52
N HIS A 84 -13.02 2.14 -16.35
CA HIS A 84 -12.69 2.78 -15.10
C HIS A 84 -13.94 3.01 -14.24
N ILE A 85 -13.96 2.41 -13.06
CA ILE A 85 -14.99 2.62 -12.04
C ILE A 85 -14.31 3.26 -10.82
N ARG A 86 -14.97 4.25 -10.23
CA ARG A 86 -14.47 4.92 -9.01
C ARG A 86 -15.37 4.58 -7.82
N PHE A 87 -14.77 4.30 -6.68
CA PHE A 87 -15.50 4.13 -5.43
C PHE A 87 -15.20 5.28 -4.44
N ASN A 88 -16.13 5.53 -3.55
CA ASN A 88 -16.00 6.58 -2.55
C ASN A 88 -15.33 6.02 -1.29
N GLY A 89 -14.00 5.95 -1.31
CA GLY A 89 -13.19 5.41 -0.22
C GLY A 89 -11.72 5.37 -0.59
N PHE A 90 -10.92 4.74 0.26
CA PHE A 90 -9.49 4.51 0.10
C PHE A 90 -9.18 3.03 0.24
N MET A 91 -8.11 2.54 -0.41
CA MET A 91 -7.71 1.12 -0.33
C MET A 91 -7.32 0.72 1.09
N GLU A 92 -6.75 1.65 1.86
CA GLU A 92 -6.33 1.45 3.24
C GLU A 92 -7.48 1.10 4.18
N GLN A 93 -8.71 1.50 3.83
CA GLN A 93 -9.91 1.15 4.62
C GLN A 93 -10.16 -0.36 4.67
N CYS A 94 -9.62 -1.14 3.74
CA CYS A 94 -9.70 -2.61 3.78
C CYS A 94 -8.97 -3.20 5.00
N TYR A 95 -8.02 -2.46 5.56
CA TYR A 95 -7.20 -2.89 6.70
C TYR A 95 -7.67 -2.29 8.04
N LEU A 96 -8.69 -1.44 8.03
CA LEU A 96 -9.25 -0.78 9.20
C LEU A 96 -10.65 -1.34 9.47
N PRO A 97 -10.79 -2.55 10.06
CA PRO A 97 -12.09 -3.14 10.34
C PRO A 97 -12.89 -2.25 11.29
N ASN A 98 -14.20 -2.21 11.12
CA ASN A 98 -15.12 -1.41 11.95
C ASN A 98 -15.36 -1.98 13.35
N ASP A 99 -14.71 -3.10 13.70
CA ASP A 99 -14.94 -3.77 14.97
C ASP A 99 -14.44 -2.93 16.15
N ASP A 100 -15.19 -2.92 17.24
CA ASP A 100 -14.86 -2.26 18.50
C ASP A 100 -13.65 -2.91 19.17
N LEU A 101 -12.45 -2.56 18.72
CA LEU A 101 -11.17 -2.99 19.32
C LEU A 101 -10.76 -2.12 20.52
N THR A 102 -11.72 -1.54 21.22
CA THR A 102 -11.46 -0.63 22.35
C THR A 102 -10.74 -1.29 23.52
N THR A 103 -10.79 -2.60 23.64
CA THR A 103 -10.18 -3.35 24.75
C THR A 103 -8.69 -3.58 24.64
N ASP A 104 -8.12 -3.62 23.41
CA ASP A 104 -6.70 -3.90 23.20
C ASP A 104 -5.78 -2.67 23.25
N ILE A 105 -6.38 -1.47 23.28
CA ILE A 105 -5.65 -0.19 23.34
C ILE A 105 -4.88 -0.02 24.64
N LEU A 106 -5.32 -0.66 25.70
CA LEU A 106 -4.73 -0.57 27.05
C LEU A 106 -3.30 -1.14 27.15
N ASN A 107 -2.84 -1.91 26.15
CA ASN A 107 -1.47 -2.43 26.11
C ASN A 107 -0.45 -1.41 25.53
N PHE A 108 -0.91 -0.32 24.94
CA PHE A 108 -0.03 0.78 24.57
C PHE A 108 0.11 1.69 25.79
N ASN A 109 1.29 1.73 26.41
CA ASN A 109 1.62 2.57 27.57
C ASN A 109 1.59 4.09 27.27
N TYR A 110 0.62 4.55 26.49
CA TYR A 110 0.43 5.95 26.14
C TYR A 110 -0.82 6.49 26.85
N SER A 111 -0.63 7.59 27.56
CA SER A 111 -1.76 8.31 28.15
C SER A 111 -2.66 8.84 27.05
N LEU A 112 -3.91 8.43 27.00
CA LEU A 112 -4.95 8.95 26.07
C LEU A 112 -5.32 10.43 26.33
N SER A 113 -4.69 11.08 27.33
CA SER A 113 -4.89 12.50 27.62
C SER A 113 -4.31 13.43 26.55
N LYS A 114 -3.38 12.95 25.73
CA LYS A 114 -2.77 13.70 24.63
C LYS A 114 -3.03 13.03 23.29
N LYS A 115 -3.12 13.85 22.24
CA LYS A 115 -3.18 13.36 20.86
C LYS A 115 -1.95 12.53 20.50
N ILE A 116 -2.10 11.56 19.60
CA ILE A 116 -0.99 10.78 19.05
C ILE A 116 -0.67 11.32 17.67
N VAL A 117 0.61 11.57 17.41
CA VAL A 117 1.15 11.93 16.09
C VAL A 117 2.04 10.79 15.63
N LEU A 118 1.58 10.02 14.66
CA LEU A 118 2.34 8.95 14.03
C LEU A 118 3.05 9.48 12.78
N ILE A 119 4.38 9.36 12.75
CA ILE A 119 5.21 9.71 11.60
C ILE A 119 5.79 8.41 11.03
N ARG A 120 5.59 8.15 9.72
CA ARG A 120 6.18 7.01 9.04
C ARG A 120 7.28 7.46 8.09
N LEU A 121 8.49 6.94 8.31
CA LEU A 121 9.63 7.14 7.43
C LEU A 121 9.73 5.96 6.46
N VAL A 122 9.51 6.24 5.18
CA VAL A 122 9.50 5.25 4.10
C VAL A 122 10.91 5.17 3.49
N SER A 123 11.33 3.96 3.08
CA SER A 123 12.68 3.71 2.56
C SER A 123 12.92 4.22 1.13
N TRP A 124 11.87 4.52 0.36
CA TRP A 124 11.92 4.99 -1.04
C TRP A 124 12.75 4.10 -1.97
N ASN A 125 12.68 2.77 -1.76
CA ASN A 125 13.44 1.78 -2.53
C ASN A 125 12.62 1.07 -3.62
N ALA A 126 11.34 1.42 -3.79
CA ALA A 126 10.49 0.80 -4.79
C ALA A 126 10.78 1.35 -6.20
N SER A 127 10.46 0.55 -7.22
CA SER A 127 10.75 0.92 -8.62
C SER A 127 9.98 2.15 -9.14
N HIS A 128 8.94 2.57 -8.43
CA HIS A 128 8.16 3.78 -8.74
C HIS A 128 8.63 5.02 -7.97
N ASP A 129 9.59 4.87 -7.07
CA ASP A 129 10.12 5.96 -6.22
C ASP A 129 11.30 6.71 -6.86
N ILE A 130 11.65 6.40 -8.11
CA ILE A 130 12.80 7.02 -8.79
C ILE A 130 12.62 8.54 -8.83
N GLY A 131 13.58 9.25 -8.23
CA GLY A 131 13.57 10.71 -8.13
C GLY A 131 12.77 11.28 -6.96
N GLN A 132 12.21 10.42 -6.10
CA GLN A 132 11.55 10.81 -4.87
C GLN A 132 12.51 10.75 -3.68
N SER A 133 12.25 11.57 -2.66
CA SER A 133 12.98 11.57 -1.40
C SER A 133 12.03 11.66 -0.23
N GLY A 134 12.40 11.01 0.88
CA GLY A 134 11.64 11.06 2.12
C GLY A 134 11.77 12.40 2.87
N ILE A 135 11.22 12.44 4.06
CA ILE A 135 11.32 13.58 4.96
C ILE A 135 12.80 13.77 5.37
N SER A 136 13.35 14.95 5.15
CA SER A 136 14.72 15.26 5.59
C SER A 136 14.81 15.29 7.13
N ILE A 137 16.00 15.06 7.69
CA ILE A 137 16.23 15.15 9.14
C ILE A 137 15.85 16.53 9.70
N GLN A 138 16.11 17.59 8.93
CA GLN A 138 15.72 18.95 9.30
C GLN A 138 14.18 19.10 9.41
N ASN A 139 13.45 18.60 8.42
CA ASN A 139 11.98 18.65 8.42
C ASN A 139 11.40 17.76 9.52
N LEU A 140 11.98 16.58 9.75
CA LEU A 140 11.58 15.69 10.84
C LEU A 140 11.77 16.38 12.21
N THR A 141 12.90 17.08 12.40
CA THR A 141 13.19 17.87 13.60
C THR A 141 12.14 18.96 13.79
N GLY A 142 11.77 19.67 12.72
CA GLY A 142 10.72 20.68 12.73
C GLY A 142 9.38 20.12 13.16
N LEU A 143 8.95 18.99 12.55
CA LEU A 143 7.70 18.30 12.91
C LEU A 143 7.69 17.88 14.37
N VAL A 144 8.73 17.20 14.83
CA VAL A 144 8.85 16.78 16.23
C VAL A 144 8.78 17.97 17.19
N ASN A 145 9.48 19.06 16.89
CA ASN A 145 9.47 20.26 17.74
C ASN A 145 8.11 20.93 17.79
N SER A 146 7.35 20.88 16.68
CA SER A 146 6.00 21.47 16.62
C SER A 146 4.99 20.73 17.49
N PHE A 147 5.10 19.41 17.61
CA PHE A 147 4.09 18.60 18.27
C PHE A 147 4.47 18.04 19.65
N LYS A 148 5.76 18.01 20.03
CA LYS A 148 6.26 17.34 21.25
C LYS A 148 5.66 17.86 22.57
N LYS A 149 5.09 19.06 22.59
CA LYS A 149 4.45 19.64 23.80
C LYS A 149 3.04 19.12 23.98
N ASP A 150 2.30 18.96 22.87
CA ASP A 150 0.85 18.78 22.87
C ASP A 150 0.44 17.35 22.47
N ALA A 151 1.38 16.53 21.99
CA ALA A 151 1.10 15.19 21.50
C ALA A 151 2.17 14.17 21.92
N HIS A 152 1.79 12.91 21.93
CA HIS A 152 2.71 11.77 21.92
C HIS A 152 3.18 11.53 20.50
N ILE A 153 4.48 11.64 20.26
CA ILE A 153 5.08 11.42 18.94
C ILE A 153 5.56 9.98 18.86
N LEU A 154 5.16 9.29 17.81
CA LEU A 154 5.56 7.94 17.48
C LEU A 154 6.14 7.93 16.06
N ILE A 155 7.32 7.34 15.89
CA ILE A 155 7.98 7.28 14.60
C ILE A 155 8.18 5.80 14.23
N SER A 156 7.62 5.37 13.11
CA SER A 156 7.95 4.10 12.46
C SER A 156 8.91 4.35 11.29
N CYS A 157 9.82 3.40 11.02
CA CYS A 157 10.81 3.52 9.96
C CYS A 157 11.00 2.18 9.26
N GLU A 158 11.01 2.18 7.94
CA GLU A 158 11.25 0.98 7.11
C GLU A 158 12.74 0.68 6.92
N GLY A 159 13.61 1.67 7.07
CA GLY A 159 15.06 1.56 6.96
C GLY A 159 15.77 1.77 8.30
N ASP A 160 16.99 2.26 8.23
CA ASP A 160 17.77 2.61 9.43
C ASP A 160 17.11 3.73 10.22
N PHE A 161 16.84 3.47 11.49
CA PHE A 161 16.17 4.45 12.35
C PHE A 161 17.13 5.59 12.72
N PRO A 162 16.72 6.88 12.53
CA PRO A 162 17.57 8.03 12.88
C PRO A 162 17.89 8.06 14.38
N LYS A 163 19.18 8.03 14.74
CA LYS A 163 19.66 7.88 16.13
C LYS A 163 19.11 8.94 17.07
N ASP A 164 19.03 10.20 16.61
CA ASP A 164 18.58 11.35 17.43
C ASP A 164 17.10 11.27 17.82
N PHE A 165 16.33 10.43 17.12
CA PHE A 165 14.89 10.26 17.33
C PHE A 165 14.53 8.97 18.05
N LYS A 166 15.51 8.19 18.53
CA LYS A 166 15.29 6.86 19.13
C LYS A 166 14.22 6.84 20.24
N LYS A 167 14.10 7.91 21.01
CA LYS A 167 13.09 8.04 22.07
C LYS A 167 11.64 8.10 21.55
N TYR A 168 11.45 8.37 20.27
CA TYR A 168 10.13 8.41 19.62
C TYR A 168 9.85 7.15 18.81
N GLN A 169 10.76 6.18 18.81
CA GLN A 169 10.63 4.96 18.03
C GLN A 169 9.38 4.18 18.46
N LEU A 170 8.53 3.88 17.50
CA LEU A 170 7.38 3.01 17.70
C LEU A 170 7.87 1.55 17.79
N ASN A 171 7.68 0.94 18.96
CA ASN A 171 8.05 -0.44 19.24
C ASN A 171 6.78 -1.29 19.42
N ILE A 172 6.11 -1.58 18.29
CA ILE A 172 4.98 -2.51 18.22
C ILE A 172 5.19 -3.49 17.09
N ASN A 173 4.51 -4.62 17.12
CA ASN A 173 4.48 -5.51 15.99
C ASN A 173 3.81 -4.80 14.79
N PRO A 174 4.36 -4.91 13.56
CA PRO A 174 3.76 -4.28 12.38
C PRO A 174 2.28 -4.61 12.18
N GLU A 175 1.85 -5.81 12.58
CA GLU A 175 0.46 -6.28 12.51
C GLU A 175 -0.48 -5.51 13.45
N GLU A 176 0.05 -4.87 14.49
CA GLU A 176 -0.73 -4.11 15.48
C GLU A 176 -0.92 -2.63 15.12
N ILE A 177 -0.27 -2.15 14.04
CA ILE A 177 -0.36 -0.74 13.62
C ILE A 177 -1.82 -0.30 13.40
N HIS A 178 -2.65 -1.21 12.91
CA HIS A 178 -4.07 -0.93 12.67
C HIS A 178 -4.85 -0.63 13.94
N LYS A 179 -4.45 -1.21 15.07
CA LYS A 179 -5.01 -0.92 16.38
C LYS A 179 -4.66 0.50 16.82
N LEU A 180 -3.41 0.91 16.60
CA LEU A 180 -2.92 2.25 16.91
C LEU A 180 -3.61 3.33 16.06
N LEU A 181 -3.90 3.04 14.80
CA LEU A 181 -4.56 3.99 13.87
C LEU A 181 -6.05 4.23 14.19
N LYS A 182 -6.64 3.46 15.10
CA LYS A 182 -8.03 3.61 15.53
C LYS A 182 -8.22 4.51 16.75
N ILE A 183 -7.13 4.88 17.41
CA ILE A 183 -7.12 5.79 18.56
C ILE A 183 -7.10 7.24 18.08
#